data_cf59803edccba06e5394e492683b077e
#
_entry.id   cf59803edccba06e5394e492683b077e
#
_cell.length_a   1.000
_cell.length_b   1.000
_cell.length_c   1.000
_cell.angle_alpha   90.00
_cell.angle_beta   90.00
_cell.angle_gamma   90.00
#
_symmetry.space_group_name_H-M   'P 1'
#
loop_
_entity.id
_entity.type
_entity.pdbx_description
1 polymer ?
#
loop_
_entity_poly.entity_id
_entity_poly.type
_entity_poly.pdbx_seq_one_letter_code
_entity_poly.pdbx_strand_id
1 'polypeptide(L)' 'MAYIDPATMNTTGEVENQINKIIDSPSTSFWLSDAFRELMQRDCLDAARDAELLGSLLGRRAELILRGK' A
#
# COMPACT_ATOMS: atom_id res chain seq x y z
N MET A 1 -1.55 8.73 -10.08
CA MET A 1 -0.48 7.72 -9.94
C MET A 1 -0.84 6.50 -10.79
N ALA A 2 0.06 6.07 -11.63
CA ALA A 2 -0.18 4.89 -12.46
C ALA A 2 -0.09 3.63 -11.60
N TYR A 3 -1.04 2.71 -11.79
CA TYR A 3 -1.01 1.43 -11.11
C TYR A 3 0.02 0.51 -11.78
N ILE A 4 0.87 -0.09 -10.96
CA ILE A 4 1.80 -1.12 -11.41
C ILE A 4 1.49 -2.39 -10.63
N ASP A 5 1.21 -3.47 -11.36
CA ASP A 5 0.88 -4.75 -10.73
C ASP A 5 2.13 -5.32 -10.04
N PRO A 6 2.12 -5.47 -8.70
CA PRO A 6 3.28 -6.02 -7.99
C PRO A 6 3.66 -7.43 -8.45
N ALA A 7 2.72 -8.18 -9.00
CA ALA A 7 2.98 -9.54 -9.47
C ALA A 7 3.98 -9.59 -10.65
N THR A 8 4.19 -8.46 -11.33
CA THR A 8 5.17 -8.38 -12.43
C THR A 8 6.60 -8.11 -11.94
N MET A 9 6.75 -7.79 -10.66
CA MET A 9 8.06 -7.52 -10.06
C MET A 9 8.67 -8.81 -9.53
N ASN A 10 9.92 -9.06 -9.88
CA ASN A 10 10.59 -10.33 -9.57
C ASN A 10 11.68 -10.23 -8.51
N THR A 11 12.07 -9.03 -8.11
CA THR A 11 13.10 -8.83 -7.10
C THR A 11 12.65 -7.88 -6.01
N THR A 12 13.21 -8.05 -4.82
CA THR A 12 12.98 -7.15 -3.69
C THR A 12 13.37 -5.71 -4.04
N GLY A 13 14.48 -5.55 -4.78
CA GLY A 13 14.94 -4.24 -5.22
C GLY A 13 13.94 -3.51 -6.10
N GLU A 14 13.28 -4.22 -7.01
CA GLU A 14 12.25 -3.63 -7.86
C GLU A 14 11.07 -3.13 -7.05
N VAL A 15 10.61 -3.93 -6.09
CA VAL A 15 9.49 -3.57 -5.21
C VAL A 15 9.85 -2.37 -4.34
N GLU A 16 11.02 -2.39 -3.71
CA GLU A 16 11.48 -1.29 -2.87
C GLU A 16 11.66 0.01 -3.65
N ASN A 17 12.17 -0.05 -4.87
CA ASN A 17 12.28 1.11 -5.74
C ASN A 17 10.90 1.70 -6.04
N GLN A 18 9.92 0.86 -6.30
CA GLN A 18 8.56 1.31 -6.55
C GLN A 18 7.95 1.96 -5.30
N ILE A 19 8.15 1.37 -4.13
CA ILE A 19 7.69 1.95 -2.85
C ILE A 19 8.30 3.33 -2.64
N ASN A 20 9.61 3.47 -2.87
CA ASN A 20 10.30 4.75 -2.72
C ASN A 20 9.77 5.82 -3.68
N LYS A 21 9.43 5.44 -4.91
CA LYS A 21 8.81 6.35 -5.87
C LYS A 21 7.44 6.82 -5.39
N ILE A 22 6.67 5.93 -4.78
CA ILE A 22 5.36 6.27 -4.22
C ILE A 22 5.53 7.24 -3.05
N ILE A 23 6.46 6.95 -2.13
CA ILE A 23 6.74 7.81 -0.97
C ILE A 23 7.12 9.23 -1.42
N ASP A 24 7.93 9.35 -2.46
CA ASP A 24 8.44 10.63 -2.94
C ASP A 24 7.47 11.37 -3.86
N SER A 25 6.39 10.72 -4.30
CA SER A 25 5.44 11.33 -5.21
C SER A 25 4.58 12.39 -4.51
N PRO A 26 4.44 13.59 -5.11
CA PRO A 26 3.56 14.61 -4.55
C PRO A 26 2.08 14.24 -4.59
N SER A 27 1.72 13.21 -5.37
CA SER A 27 0.35 12.69 -5.45
C SER A 27 -0.02 11.76 -4.30
N THR A 28 0.97 11.26 -3.56
CA THR A 28 0.75 10.33 -2.46
C THR A 28 0.40 11.09 -1.18
N SER A 29 -0.65 10.66 -0.49
CA SER A 29 -1.03 11.27 0.78
C SER A 29 0.10 11.11 1.81
N PHE A 30 0.19 12.07 2.74
CA PHE A 30 1.17 11.98 3.84
C PHE A 30 0.96 10.71 4.65
N TRP A 31 -0.31 10.34 4.89
CA TRP A 31 -0.63 9.14 5.62
C TRP A 31 -0.06 7.89 4.96
N LEU A 32 -0.21 7.76 3.65
CA LEU A 32 0.27 6.59 2.92
C LEU A 32 1.80 6.55 2.89
N SER A 33 2.45 7.69 2.67
CA SER A 33 3.90 7.78 2.71
C SER A 33 4.46 7.37 4.06
N ASP A 34 3.86 7.87 5.14
CA ASP A 34 4.29 7.53 6.51
C ASP A 34 4.03 6.05 6.82
N ALA A 35 2.91 5.50 6.35
CA ALA A 35 2.60 4.10 6.52
C ALA A 35 3.65 3.21 5.84
N PHE A 36 4.06 3.53 4.63
CA PHE A 36 5.12 2.79 3.95
C PHE A 36 6.44 2.85 4.73
N ARG A 37 6.83 4.04 5.19
CA ARG A 37 8.08 4.21 5.95
C ARG A 37 8.08 3.35 7.21
N GLU A 38 6.97 3.35 7.93
CA GLU A 38 6.85 2.56 9.16
C GLU A 38 6.83 1.05 8.87
N LEU A 39 6.03 0.62 7.88
CA LEU A 39 5.87 -0.79 7.57
C LEU A 39 7.15 -1.41 7.02
N MET A 40 7.97 -0.64 6.30
CA MET A 40 9.25 -1.13 5.80
C MET A 40 10.27 -1.41 6.90
N GLN A 41 10.07 -0.88 8.11
CA GLN A 41 10.93 -1.12 9.28
C GLN A 41 10.49 -2.34 10.09
N ARG A 42 9.31 -2.88 9.80
CA ARG A 42 8.77 -4.05 10.49
C ARG A 42 9.16 -5.34 9.78
N ASP A 43 8.89 -6.45 10.45
CA ASP A 43 8.97 -7.76 9.80
C ASP A 43 8.10 -7.77 8.54
N CYS A 44 8.63 -8.27 7.44
CA CYS A 44 7.96 -8.18 6.14
C CYS A 44 6.63 -8.96 6.09
N LEU A 45 6.53 -10.08 6.81
CA LEU A 45 5.28 -10.83 6.86
C LEU A 45 4.21 -10.11 7.68
N ASP A 46 4.60 -9.57 8.83
CA ASP A 46 3.68 -8.83 9.69
C ASP A 46 3.19 -7.57 8.99
N ALA A 47 4.07 -6.85 8.32
CA ALA A 47 3.72 -5.66 7.56
C ALA A 47 2.71 -5.98 6.44
N ALA A 48 2.96 -7.05 5.70
CA ALA A 48 2.06 -7.47 4.62
C ALA A 48 0.69 -7.87 5.14
N ARG A 49 0.64 -8.60 6.26
CA ARG A 49 -0.62 -9.01 6.89
C ARG A 49 -1.44 -7.84 7.39
N ASP A 50 -0.79 -6.89 8.05
CA ASP A 50 -1.46 -5.71 8.58
C ASP A 50 -2.03 -4.86 7.43
N ALA A 51 -1.26 -4.67 6.38
CA ALA A 51 -1.71 -3.90 5.21
C ALA A 51 -2.88 -4.59 4.51
N GLU A 52 -2.84 -5.91 4.38
CA GLU A 52 -3.91 -6.69 3.77
C GLU A 52 -5.20 -6.61 4.58
N LEU A 53 -5.11 -6.76 5.90
CA LEU A 53 -6.27 -6.64 6.79
C LEU A 53 -6.88 -5.24 6.70
N LEU A 54 -6.05 -4.23 6.76
CA LEU A 54 -6.47 -2.83 6.64
C LEU A 54 -7.19 -2.60 5.31
N GLY A 55 -6.58 -3.02 4.21
CA GLY A 55 -7.14 -2.85 2.88
C GLY A 55 -8.46 -3.59 2.71
N SER A 56 -8.55 -4.83 3.20
CA SER A 56 -9.76 -5.65 3.09
C SER A 56 -10.94 -5.04 3.83
N LEU A 57 -10.72 -4.60 5.06
CA LEU A 57 -11.78 -4.01 5.86
C LEU A 57 -12.23 -2.65 5.34
N LEU A 58 -11.28 -1.80 4.97
CA LEU A 58 -11.62 -0.49 4.41
C LEU A 58 -12.28 -0.61 3.04
N GLY A 59 -11.85 -1.58 2.24
CA GLY A 59 -12.47 -1.86 0.95
C GLY A 59 -13.91 -2.31 1.12
N ARG A 60 -14.19 -3.20 2.07
CA ARG A 60 -15.55 -3.65 2.35
C ARG A 60 -16.42 -2.52 2.88
N ARG A 61 -15.87 -1.71 3.76
CA ARG A 61 -16.57 -0.54 4.27
C ARG A 61 -16.98 0.42 3.15
N ALA A 62 -16.05 0.72 2.25
CA ALA A 62 -16.31 1.60 1.11
C ALA A 62 -17.42 1.04 0.21
N GLU A 63 -17.37 -0.26 -0.08
CA GLU A 63 -18.40 -0.95 -0.87
C GLU A 63 -19.78 -0.76 -0.27
N LEU A 64 -19.92 -1.00 1.02
CA LEU A 64 -21.21 -0.91 1.72
C LEU A 64 -21.73 0.53 1.77
N ILE A 65 -20.86 1.50 1.99
CA ILE A 65 -21.23 2.91 2.00
C ILE A 65 -21.71 3.33 0.61
N LEU A 66 -21.01 2.95 -0.45
CA LEU A 66 -21.37 3.30 -1.81
C LEU A 66 -22.69 2.66 -2.24
N ARG A 67 -22.96 1.44 -1.79
CA ARG A 67 -24.25 0.77 -2.04
C ARG A 67 -25.42 1.41 -1.30
N GLY A 68 -25.15 1.96 -0.13
CA GLY A 68 -26.17 2.60 0.68
C GLY A 68 -26.66 3.92 0.14
N LYS A 69 -26.03 4.40 -0.88
CA LYS A 69 -26.47 5.61 -1.59
C LYS A 69 -27.41 5.23 -2.72
#